data_6474d5125d54b7ffb946db70d34d4103
#
_entry.id   6474d5125d54b7ffb946db70d34d4103
#
_cell.length_a   1.000
_cell.length_b   1.000
_cell.length_c   1.000
_cell.angle_alpha   90.00
_cell.angle_beta   90.00
_cell.angle_gamma   90.00
#
_symmetry.space_group_name_H-M   'P 1'
#
loop_
_entity.id
_entity.type
_entity.pdbx_description
1 polymer ?
#
loop_
_entity_poly.entity_id
_entity_poly.type
_entity_poly.pdbx_seq_one_letter_code
_entity_poly.pdbx_strand_id
1 'polypeptide(L)'
;MSTSYAVIIEEYARRHYIKSFEKKYKGAWDVTLRAIIEELKRFDSLLETSIAETISEIGDMKICKTEFRVHGTKESRKSSGNRCIVAVHTKISTVHILLAYNKNDLGDGNETSQWKTMIRENYPAYKDLR
;
A
#
# COMPACT_ATOMS: atom_id res chain seq x y z
N MET A 1 11.67 14.15 17.27
CA MET A 1 10.30 13.63 17.24
C MET A 1 9.96 13.11 15.86
N SER A 2 9.39 11.92 15.79
CA SER A 2 8.96 11.37 14.51
C SER A 2 7.63 12.01 14.11
N THR A 3 7.47 12.26 12.81
CA THR A 3 6.23 12.79 12.25
C THR A 3 5.16 11.68 12.23
N SER A 4 3.96 12.01 12.68
CA SER A 4 2.82 11.12 12.55
C SER A 4 2.06 11.50 11.28
N TYR A 5 1.77 10.50 10.45
CA TYR A 5 1.05 10.69 9.20
C TYR A 5 -0.43 10.39 9.36
N ALA A 6 -1.27 11.17 8.69
CA ALA A 6 -2.68 10.83 8.54
C ALA A 6 -2.78 9.80 7.41
N VAL A 7 -3.51 8.72 7.63
CA VAL A 7 -3.67 7.64 6.64
C VAL A 7 -5.06 7.71 6.03
N ILE A 8 -5.10 7.80 4.72
CA ILE A 8 -6.35 7.91 3.95
C ILE A 8 -6.45 6.71 3.03
N ILE A 9 -7.57 5.99 3.10
CA ILE A 9 -7.84 4.88 2.19
C ILE A 9 -8.64 5.44 1.02
N GLU A 10 -8.05 5.41 -0.17
CA GLU A 10 -8.72 5.91 -1.36
C GLU A 10 -9.92 5.02 -1.72
N GLU A 11 -10.97 5.63 -2.25
CA GLU A 11 -12.21 4.94 -2.58
C GLU A 11 -11.99 3.79 -3.58
N TYR A 12 -11.13 4.01 -4.56
CA TYR A 12 -10.80 2.97 -5.52
C TYR A 12 -10.17 1.74 -4.84
N ALA A 13 -9.24 1.98 -3.91
CA ALA A 13 -8.61 0.89 -3.16
C ALA A 13 -9.63 0.15 -2.29
N ARG A 14 -10.53 0.89 -1.66
CA ARG A 14 -11.57 0.30 -0.81
C ARG A 14 -12.49 -0.60 -1.62
N ARG A 15 -12.97 -0.12 -2.76
CA ARG A 15 -13.92 -0.85 -3.60
C ARG A 15 -13.33 -2.08 -4.28
N HIS A 16 -12.13 -1.95 -4.81
CA HIS A 16 -11.56 -2.98 -5.69
C HIS A 16 -10.64 -3.96 -4.99
N TYR A 17 -10.12 -3.62 -3.81
CA TYR A 17 -9.14 -4.47 -3.15
C TYR A 17 -9.51 -4.80 -1.71
N ILE A 18 -9.78 -3.79 -0.89
CA ILE A 18 -10.02 -4.00 0.54
C ILE A 18 -11.24 -4.86 0.79
N LYS A 19 -12.31 -4.66 0.03
CA LYS A 19 -13.51 -5.50 0.15
C LYS A 19 -13.23 -6.96 -0.18
N SER A 20 -12.34 -7.23 -1.13
CA SER A 20 -11.97 -8.61 -1.48
C SER A 20 -11.21 -9.29 -0.36
N PHE A 21 -10.26 -8.58 0.27
CA PHE A 21 -9.53 -9.10 1.42
C PHE A 21 -10.47 -9.34 2.61
N GLU A 22 -11.38 -8.39 2.85
CA GLU A 22 -12.36 -8.49 3.92
C GLU A 22 -13.23 -9.73 3.75
N LYS A 23 -13.65 -10.01 2.53
CA LYS A 23 -14.47 -11.17 2.19
C LYS A 23 -13.70 -12.47 2.37
N LYS A 24 -12.45 -12.49 1.92
CA LYS A 24 -11.59 -13.68 1.98
C LYS A 24 -11.11 -14.01 3.39
N TYR A 25 -10.81 -13.00 4.19
CA TYR A 25 -10.21 -13.14 5.51
C TYR A 25 -11.09 -12.55 6.62
N LYS A 26 -12.34 -13.00 6.69
CA LYS A 26 -13.30 -12.53 7.69
C LYS A 26 -12.72 -12.58 9.11
N GLY A 27 -12.86 -11.46 9.84
CA GLY A 27 -12.35 -11.34 11.19
C GLY A 27 -10.87 -11.00 11.24
N ALA A 28 -10.04 -11.70 10.49
CA ALA A 28 -8.60 -11.44 10.44
C ALA A 28 -8.27 -10.15 9.69
N TRP A 29 -9.11 -9.78 8.72
CA TRP A 29 -8.83 -8.60 7.92
C TRP A 29 -8.91 -7.29 8.71
N ASP A 30 -9.87 -7.16 9.62
CA ASP A 30 -9.98 -5.95 10.44
C ASP A 30 -8.71 -5.72 11.26
N VAL A 31 -8.17 -6.77 11.86
CA VAL A 31 -6.93 -6.70 12.62
C VAL A 31 -5.77 -6.34 11.71
N THR A 32 -5.71 -6.96 10.53
CA THR A 32 -4.65 -6.73 9.56
C THR A 32 -4.66 -5.28 9.06
N LEU A 33 -5.83 -4.78 8.66
CA LEU A 33 -5.94 -3.42 8.16
C LEU A 33 -5.57 -2.39 9.23
N ARG A 34 -5.99 -2.62 10.46
CA ARG A 34 -5.64 -1.74 11.57
C ARG A 34 -4.13 -1.69 11.78
N ALA A 35 -3.47 -2.85 11.68
CA ALA A 35 -2.01 -2.92 11.80
C ALA A 35 -1.31 -2.19 10.66
N ILE A 36 -1.82 -2.32 9.43
CA ILE A 36 -1.28 -1.60 8.28
C ILE A 36 -1.37 -0.10 8.51
N ILE A 37 -2.53 0.38 8.94
CA ILE A 37 -2.75 1.81 9.21
C ILE A 37 -1.81 2.31 10.29
N GLU A 38 -1.64 1.56 11.38
CA GLU A 38 -0.73 1.96 12.46
C GLU A 38 0.73 2.04 12.01
N GLU A 39 1.15 1.12 11.14
CA GLU A 39 2.50 1.17 10.58
C GLU A 39 2.66 2.40 9.66
N LEU A 40 1.66 2.69 8.83
CA LEU A 40 1.72 3.81 7.90
C LEU A 40 1.72 5.16 8.62
N LYS A 41 1.11 5.25 9.80
CA LYS A 41 1.18 6.45 10.63
C LYS A 41 2.62 6.79 11.02
N ARG A 42 3.48 5.79 11.08
CA ARG A 42 4.90 5.95 11.42
C ARG A 42 5.76 5.69 10.19
N PHE A 43 5.37 6.28 9.06
CA PHE A 43 5.97 5.96 7.78
C PHE A 43 7.48 6.19 7.73
N ASP A 44 7.98 7.23 8.37
CA ASP A 44 9.41 7.50 8.36
C ASP A 44 10.22 6.34 8.96
N SER A 45 9.72 5.75 10.05
CA SER A 45 10.34 4.57 10.66
C SER A 45 10.17 3.34 9.78
N LEU A 46 9.01 3.19 9.16
CA LEU A 46 8.74 2.05 8.29
C LEU A 46 9.68 2.03 7.09
N LEU A 47 9.99 3.21 6.55
CA LEU A 47 10.88 3.34 5.39
C LEU A 47 12.32 2.92 5.69
N GLU A 48 12.70 2.91 6.96
CA GLU A 48 14.03 2.44 7.37
C GLU A 48 14.12 0.92 7.40
N THR A 49 13.01 0.23 7.20
CA THR A 49 12.96 -1.24 7.19
C THR A 49 12.90 -1.76 5.77
N SER A 50 13.04 -3.09 5.61
CA SER A 50 12.88 -3.73 4.31
C SER A 50 11.42 -3.91 3.90
N ILE A 51 10.48 -3.53 4.78
CA ILE A 51 9.05 -3.68 4.52
C ILE A 51 8.53 -2.63 3.54
N ALA A 52 9.12 -1.44 3.54
CA ALA A 52 8.72 -0.35 2.66
C ALA A 52 9.86 0.05 1.73
N GLU A 53 9.52 0.35 0.49
CA GLU A 53 10.49 0.74 -0.53
C GLU A 53 9.93 1.89 -1.37
N THR A 54 10.72 2.95 -1.54
CA THR A 54 10.35 4.05 -2.42
C THR A 54 10.59 3.62 -3.87
N ILE A 55 9.52 3.65 -4.67
CA ILE A 55 9.59 3.26 -6.07
C ILE A 55 9.73 4.48 -6.98
N SER A 56 9.06 5.58 -6.65
CA SER A 56 9.08 6.78 -7.49
C SER A 56 8.93 8.02 -6.61
N GLU A 57 9.54 9.12 -7.05
CA GLU A 57 9.40 10.41 -6.35
C GLU A 57 9.00 11.47 -7.35
N ILE A 58 8.02 12.28 -7.01
CA ILE A 58 7.55 13.40 -7.81
C ILE A 58 7.36 14.59 -6.87
N GLY A 59 8.31 15.55 -6.90
CA GLY A 59 8.28 16.68 -5.97
C GLY A 59 8.31 16.21 -4.53
N ASP A 60 7.31 16.58 -3.76
CA ASP A 60 7.21 16.21 -2.33
C ASP A 60 6.44 14.90 -2.10
N MET A 61 6.08 14.22 -3.18
CA MET A 61 5.30 12.99 -3.10
C MET A 61 6.15 11.79 -3.47
N LYS A 62 6.01 10.71 -2.71
CA LYS A 62 6.68 9.43 -2.97
C LYS A 62 5.63 8.36 -3.20
N ILE A 63 5.87 7.52 -4.19
CA ILE A 63 5.08 6.30 -4.36
C ILE A 63 5.90 5.16 -3.78
N CYS A 64 5.35 4.48 -2.80
CA CYS A 64 6.06 3.43 -2.07
C CYS A 64 5.29 2.13 -2.10
N LYS A 65 6.04 1.04 -2.11
CA LYS A 65 5.49 -0.31 -2.00
C LYS A 65 5.77 -0.81 -0.60
N THR A 66 4.75 -1.34 0.05
CA THR A 66 4.91 -1.98 1.36
C THR A 66 4.42 -3.42 1.27
N GLU A 67 4.92 -4.25 2.17
CA GLU A 67 4.55 -5.65 2.25
C GLU A 67 3.79 -5.89 3.55
N PHE A 68 2.76 -6.73 3.50
CA PHE A 68 2.01 -7.08 4.70
C PHE A 68 1.64 -8.56 4.70
N ARG A 69 1.28 -9.07 5.86
CA ARG A 69 0.72 -10.41 5.96
C ARG A 69 -0.61 -10.33 6.70
N VAL A 70 -1.51 -11.23 6.36
CA VAL A 70 -2.80 -11.31 7.04
C VAL A 70 -2.61 -11.93 8.41
N HIS A 71 -3.21 -11.34 9.44
CA HIS A 71 -3.14 -11.82 10.81
C HIS A 71 -3.52 -13.30 10.90
N GLY A 72 -2.72 -14.05 11.62
CA GLY A 72 -2.96 -15.48 11.82
C GLY A 72 -2.38 -16.40 10.75
N THR A 73 -1.88 -15.85 9.65
CA THR A 73 -1.21 -16.67 8.64
C THR A 73 0.24 -16.92 9.06
N LYS A 74 0.81 -18.01 8.55
CA LYS A 74 2.19 -18.40 8.91
C LYS A 74 3.26 -17.81 8.02
N GLU A 75 2.86 -17.18 6.92
CA GLU A 75 3.79 -16.61 5.96
C GLU A 75 4.43 -15.33 6.50
N SER A 76 5.69 -15.06 6.11
CA SER A 76 6.31 -13.79 6.39
C SER A 76 5.67 -12.73 5.50
N ARG A 77 5.89 -11.46 5.81
CA ARG A 77 5.36 -10.37 4.97
C ARG A 77 5.82 -10.51 3.53
N LYS A 78 7.10 -10.77 3.33
CA LYS A 78 7.67 -10.90 1.99
C LYS A 78 7.13 -12.10 1.24
N SER A 79 7.09 -13.28 1.89
CA SER A 79 6.64 -14.50 1.24
C SER A 79 5.12 -14.57 1.03
N SER A 80 4.35 -13.76 1.76
CA SER A 80 2.90 -13.73 1.62
C SER A 80 2.45 -13.29 0.21
N GLY A 81 3.26 -12.46 -0.45
CA GLY A 81 2.90 -11.88 -1.72
C GLY A 81 1.94 -10.71 -1.61
N ASN A 82 1.53 -10.35 -0.38
CA ASN A 82 0.60 -9.23 -0.18
C ASN A 82 1.34 -7.90 -0.20
N ARG A 83 0.83 -6.98 -0.99
CA ARG A 83 1.45 -5.68 -1.23
C ARG A 83 0.44 -4.56 -1.06
N CYS A 84 0.92 -3.44 -0.56
CA CYS A 84 0.13 -2.21 -0.44
C CYS A 84 0.94 -1.09 -1.11
N ILE A 85 0.32 -0.39 -2.05
CA ILE A 85 0.96 0.74 -2.72
C ILE A 85 0.38 2.02 -2.17
N VAL A 86 1.25 2.91 -1.72
CA VAL A 86 0.84 4.15 -1.06
C VAL A 86 1.50 5.35 -1.70
N ALA A 87 0.80 6.49 -1.66
CA ALA A 87 1.37 7.79 -2.01
C ALA A 87 1.61 8.55 -0.72
N VAL A 88 2.85 8.96 -0.50
CA VAL A 88 3.26 9.67 0.71
C VAL A 88 3.51 11.13 0.37
N HIS A 89 2.71 12.01 0.94
CA HIS A 89 2.84 13.46 0.77
C HIS A 89 3.52 14.03 2.00
N THR A 90 4.84 14.19 1.93
CA THR A 90 5.64 14.54 3.10
C THR A 90 5.32 15.94 3.65
N LYS A 91 5.05 16.91 2.78
CA LYS A 91 4.75 18.27 3.20
C LYS A 91 3.51 18.39 4.07
N ILE A 92 2.49 17.59 3.78
CA ILE A 92 1.24 17.65 4.52
C ILE A 92 1.05 16.43 5.43
N SER A 93 2.08 15.62 5.56
CA SER A 93 2.12 14.44 6.44
C SER A 93 0.92 13.52 6.25
N THR A 94 0.62 13.16 5.00
CA THR A 94 -0.45 12.22 4.68
C THR A 94 0.06 11.04 3.87
N VAL A 95 -0.57 9.88 4.08
CA VAL A 95 -0.32 8.66 3.33
C VAL A 95 -1.65 8.21 2.74
N HIS A 96 -1.69 8.07 1.43
CA HIS A 96 -2.89 7.59 0.73
C HIS A 96 -2.67 6.14 0.29
N ILE A 97 -3.54 5.24 0.73
CA ILE A 97 -3.51 3.84 0.27
C ILE A 97 -4.17 3.80 -1.10
N LEU A 98 -3.38 3.50 -2.12
CA LEU A 98 -3.84 3.49 -3.51
C LEU A 98 -4.26 2.10 -3.99
N LEU A 99 -3.53 1.07 -3.59
CA LEU A 99 -3.78 -0.32 -3.99
C LEU A 99 -3.42 -1.25 -2.84
N ALA A 100 -4.11 -2.38 -2.77
CA ALA A 100 -3.74 -3.49 -1.89
C ALA A 100 -4.04 -4.77 -2.66
N TYR A 101 -3.03 -5.61 -2.89
CA TYR A 101 -3.19 -6.77 -3.74
C TYR A 101 -2.26 -7.90 -3.33
N ASN A 102 -2.54 -9.12 -3.81
CA ASN A 102 -1.58 -10.20 -3.74
C ASN A 102 -0.91 -10.30 -5.12
N LYS A 103 0.40 -10.45 -5.14
CA LYS A 103 1.16 -10.44 -6.40
C LYS A 103 0.68 -11.49 -7.40
N ASN A 104 0.12 -12.60 -6.91
CA ASN A 104 -0.39 -13.66 -7.77
C ASN A 104 -1.66 -13.24 -8.52
N ASP A 105 -2.33 -12.19 -8.08
CA ASP A 105 -3.57 -11.71 -8.70
C ASP A 105 -3.32 -10.78 -9.88
N LEU A 106 -2.07 -10.36 -10.08
CA LEU A 106 -1.72 -9.48 -11.20
C LEU A 106 -1.41 -10.22 -12.49
N GLY A 107 -1.33 -11.54 -12.44
CA GLY A 107 -1.01 -12.34 -13.62
C GLY A 107 0.46 -12.27 -14.01
N ASP A 108 0.76 -12.68 -15.22
CA ASP A 108 2.13 -12.72 -15.74
C ASP A 108 2.63 -11.31 -16.08
N GLY A 109 3.94 -11.14 -16.04
CA GLY A 109 4.59 -9.90 -16.40
C GLY A 109 5.18 -9.18 -15.21
N ASN A 110 5.63 -7.96 -15.45
CA ASN A 110 6.29 -7.17 -14.43
C ASN A 110 5.28 -6.56 -13.46
N GLU A 111 5.36 -6.96 -12.21
CA GLU A 111 4.45 -6.51 -11.15
C GLU A 111 4.42 -4.98 -11.05
N THR A 112 5.59 -4.36 -11.00
CA THR A 112 5.69 -2.89 -10.85
C THR A 112 5.07 -2.16 -12.03
N SER A 113 5.32 -2.62 -13.26
CA SER A 113 4.71 -2.00 -14.44
C SER A 113 3.20 -2.09 -14.42
N GLN A 114 2.68 -3.24 -13.96
CA GLN A 114 1.24 -3.46 -13.90
C GLN A 114 0.56 -2.52 -12.90
N TRP A 115 1.08 -2.43 -11.67
CA TRP A 115 0.41 -1.57 -10.70
C TRP A 115 0.62 -0.08 -11.03
N LYS A 116 1.72 0.30 -11.66
CA LYS A 116 1.90 1.69 -12.12
C LYS A 116 0.85 2.06 -13.15
N THR A 117 0.56 1.15 -14.08
CA THR A 117 -0.49 1.36 -15.08
C THR A 117 -1.86 1.53 -14.41
N MET A 118 -2.16 0.68 -13.42
CA MET A 118 -3.41 0.78 -12.68
C MET A 118 -3.56 2.13 -11.98
N ILE A 119 -2.49 2.62 -11.39
CA ILE A 119 -2.51 3.92 -10.71
C ILE A 119 -2.71 5.05 -11.73
N ARG A 120 -1.98 5.06 -12.84
CA ARG A 120 -2.13 6.10 -13.85
C ARG A 120 -3.55 6.15 -14.42
N GLU A 121 -4.16 4.99 -14.62
CA GLU A 121 -5.51 4.91 -15.21
C GLU A 121 -6.62 5.29 -14.24
N ASN A 122 -6.43 5.05 -12.95
CA ASN A 122 -7.52 5.19 -11.96
C ASN A 122 -7.35 6.34 -10.98
N TYR A 123 -6.21 7.01 -11.02
CA TYR A 123 -5.93 8.14 -10.13
C TYR A 123 -5.45 9.33 -10.94
N PRO A 124 -6.36 10.26 -11.32
CA PRO A 124 -5.97 11.43 -12.13
C PRO A 124 -4.80 12.22 -11.55
N ALA A 125 -4.71 12.30 -10.23
CA ALA A 125 -3.61 13.01 -9.58
C ALA A 125 -2.23 12.41 -9.88
N TYR A 126 -2.19 11.13 -10.27
CA TYR A 126 -0.93 10.40 -10.52
C TYR A 126 -0.83 9.91 -11.96
N LYS A 127 -1.53 10.55 -12.88
CA LYS A 127 -1.53 10.14 -14.30
C LYS A 127 -0.16 10.19 -14.95
N ASP A 128 0.74 11.00 -14.42
CA ASP A 128 2.09 11.15 -14.95
C ASP A 128 3.14 10.30 -14.24
N LEU A 129 2.71 9.36 -13.43
CA LEU A 129 3.60 8.44 -12.74
C LEU A 129 4.45 7.64 -13.72
N ARG A 130 5.76 7.58 -13.45
CA ARG A 130 6.72 6.85 -14.27
C ARG A 130 7.42 5.75 -13.50
#